data_fb4568bb05fb05059845bf9336994c94
#
_entry.id   fb4568bb05fb05059845bf9336994c94
#
_cell.length_a   1.000
_cell.length_b   1.000
_cell.length_c   1.000
_cell.angle_alpha   90.00
_cell.angle_beta   90.00
_cell.angle_gamma   90.00
#
_symmetry.space_group_name_H-M   'P 1'
#
loop_
_entity.id
_entity.type
_entity.pdbx_description
1 polymer ?
#
loop_
_entity_poly.entity_id
_entity_poly.type
_entity_poly.pdbx_seq_one_letter_code
_entity_poly.pdbx_strand_id
1 'polypeptide(L)'
;MGERAVDQFHNQFNAAQYYEIYVQSDEGFRKSTSEADTVALFEAIRRKLGTVKKANQTTWHVNATPTGTVITLAYDVEYSEGKGTEQFVFQVRRDKALLFNYNVNSPLLITK
;
A
#
# COMPACT_ATOMS: atom_id res chain seq x y z
N MET A 1 -3.74 2.11 -14.24
CA MET A 1 -3.02 3.12 -13.40
C MET A 1 -2.81 2.61 -11.98
N GLY A 2 -3.87 2.24 -11.29
CA GLY A 2 -3.76 1.76 -9.91
C GLY A 2 -2.92 0.49 -9.77
N GLU A 3 -3.06 -0.47 -10.68
CA GLU A 3 -2.33 -1.73 -10.63
C GLU A 3 -0.83 -1.52 -10.72
N ARG A 4 -0.38 -0.58 -11.54
CA ARG A 4 1.05 -0.25 -11.64
C ARG A 4 1.57 0.36 -10.34
N ALA A 5 0.76 1.19 -9.70
CA ALA A 5 1.13 1.78 -8.42
C ALA A 5 1.26 0.72 -7.34
N VAL A 6 0.37 -0.29 -7.35
CA VAL A 6 0.46 -1.42 -6.41
C VAL A 6 1.72 -2.24 -6.70
N ASP A 7 2.02 -2.53 -7.97
CA ASP A 7 3.24 -3.26 -8.33
C ASP A 7 4.48 -2.52 -7.84
N GLN A 8 4.53 -1.20 -8.04
CA GLN A 8 5.63 -0.38 -7.57
C GLN A 8 5.74 -0.43 -6.05
N PHE A 9 4.61 -0.34 -5.36
CA PHE A 9 4.58 -0.44 -3.90
C PHE A 9 5.17 -1.78 -3.44
N HIS A 10 4.72 -2.89 -4.05
CA HIS A 10 5.21 -4.21 -3.67
C HIS A 10 6.71 -4.36 -3.93
N ASN A 11 7.20 -3.84 -5.05
CA ASN A 11 8.63 -3.89 -5.35
C ASN A 11 9.43 -3.10 -4.34
N GLN A 12 8.97 -1.91 -3.97
CA GLN A 12 9.64 -1.06 -2.99
C GLN A 12 9.56 -1.68 -1.60
N PHE A 13 8.41 -2.22 -1.24
CA PHE A 13 8.22 -2.91 0.04
C PHE A 13 9.17 -4.09 0.16
N ASN A 14 9.26 -4.91 -0.88
CA ASN A 14 10.13 -6.09 -0.89
C ASN A 14 11.61 -5.71 -0.82
N ALA A 15 11.97 -4.56 -1.36
CA ALA A 15 13.33 -4.05 -1.34
C ALA A 15 13.63 -3.22 -0.09
N ALA A 16 12.68 -3.14 0.84
CA ALA A 16 12.80 -2.33 2.06
C ALA A 16 13.02 -0.84 1.78
N GLN A 17 12.46 -0.36 0.67
CA GLN A 17 12.55 1.04 0.28
C GLN A 17 11.37 1.83 0.85
N TYR A 18 11.24 1.84 2.17
CA TYR A 18 10.07 2.44 2.85
C TYR A 18 10.06 3.95 2.76
N TYR A 19 11.24 4.57 2.78
CA TYR A 19 11.36 6.01 2.63
C TYR A 19 10.81 6.45 1.26
N GLU A 20 11.15 5.70 0.20
CA GLU A 20 10.70 6.01 -1.16
C GLU A 20 9.18 5.89 -1.27
N ILE A 21 8.59 4.90 -0.59
CA ILE A 21 7.13 4.77 -0.54
C ILE A 21 6.53 6.03 0.07
N TYR A 22 7.10 6.50 1.16
CA TYR A 22 6.60 7.67 1.88
C TYR A 22 6.70 8.94 1.02
N VAL A 23 7.86 9.21 0.44
CA VAL A 23 8.06 10.46 -0.31
C VAL A 23 7.27 10.49 -1.61
N GLN A 24 6.95 9.31 -2.16
CA GLN A 24 6.15 9.20 -3.38
C GLN A 24 4.65 9.15 -3.11
N SER A 25 4.24 9.09 -1.84
CA SER A 25 2.84 9.07 -1.48
C SER A 25 2.20 10.45 -1.65
N ASP A 26 0.87 10.46 -1.61
CA ASP A 26 0.13 11.72 -1.70
C ASP A 26 0.39 12.59 -0.48
N GLU A 27 0.31 13.89 -0.68
CA GLU A 27 0.46 14.87 0.38
C GLU A 27 -0.46 14.59 1.58
N GLY A 28 -1.69 14.14 1.30
CA GLY A 28 -2.64 13.77 2.35
C GLY A 28 -2.13 12.66 3.25
N PHE A 29 -1.45 11.68 2.68
CA PHE A 29 -0.83 10.59 3.44
C PHE A 29 0.29 11.15 4.32
N ARG A 30 1.16 11.97 3.74
CA ARG A 30 2.30 12.52 4.48
C ARG A 30 1.88 13.50 5.59
N LYS A 31 0.73 14.15 5.43
CA LYS A 31 0.19 15.03 6.48
C LYS A 31 -0.41 14.26 7.65
N SER A 32 -0.93 13.07 7.39
CA SER A 32 -1.59 12.25 8.42
C SER A 32 -0.63 11.35 9.17
N THR A 33 0.55 11.08 8.62
CA THR A 33 1.51 10.13 9.19
C THR A 33 2.93 10.64 8.94
N SER A 34 3.78 10.58 9.97
CA SER A 34 5.18 10.99 9.81
C SER A 34 5.98 9.93 9.04
N GLU A 35 7.13 10.36 8.51
CA GLU A 35 8.05 9.44 7.85
C GLU A 35 8.51 8.34 8.82
N ALA A 36 8.88 8.71 10.04
CA ALA A 36 9.36 7.74 11.02
C ALA A 36 8.32 6.69 11.34
N ASP A 37 7.06 7.09 11.53
CA ASP A 37 5.97 6.16 11.83
C ASP A 37 5.67 5.27 10.63
N THR A 38 5.74 5.81 9.43
CA THR A 38 5.51 5.04 8.20
C THR A 38 6.59 3.98 8.01
N VAL A 39 7.85 4.35 8.17
CA VAL A 39 8.96 3.41 8.04
C VAL A 39 8.85 2.31 9.11
N ALA A 40 8.57 2.69 10.35
CA ALA A 40 8.40 1.73 11.44
C ALA A 40 7.26 0.74 11.17
N LEU A 41 6.14 1.24 10.64
CA LEU A 41 5.00 0.40 10.31
C LEU A 41 5.36 -0.62 9.21
N PHE A 42 5.96 -0.17 8.13
CA PHE A 42 6.33 -1.06 7.02
C PHE A 42 7.40 -2.06 7.43
N GLU A 43 8.37 -1.64 8.26
CA GLU A 43 9.38 -2.56 8.80
C GLU A 43 8.72 -3.66 9.65
N ALA A 44 7.75 -3.30 10.48
CA ALA A 44 7.05 -4.26 11.33
C ALA A 44 6.25 -5.25 10.48
N ILE A 45 5.53 -4.76 9.47
CA ILE A 45 4.76 -5.62 8.57
C ILE A 45 5.70 -6.57 7.81
N ARG A 46 6.80 -6.04 7.29
CA ARG A 46 7.77 -6.81 6.52
C ARG A 46 8.41 -7.91 7.38
N ARG A 47 8.67 -7.59 8.65
CA ARG A 47 9.26 -8.56 9.58
C ARG A 47 8.28 -9.68 9.90
N LYS A 48 7.00 -9.37 10.05
CA LYS A 48 5.98 -10.36 10.42
C LYS A 48 5.47 -11.17 9.24
N LEU A 49 5.28 -10.54 8.10
CA LEU A 49 4.66 -11.18 6.94
C LEU A 49 5.68 -11.62 5.88
N GLY A 50 6.86 -11.01 5.88
CA GLY A 50 7.88 -11.30 4.88
C GLY A 50 7.66 -10.51 3.59
N THR A 51 8.21 -11.02 2.49
CA THR A 51 8.06 -10.39 1.19
C THR A 51 6.75 -10.81 0.52
N VAL A 52 6.24 -9.94 -0.35
CA VAL A 52 5.07 -10.26 -1.18
C VAL A 52 5.52 -11.22 -2.27
N LYS A 53 4.88 -12.38 -2.33
CA LYS A 53 5.14 -13.40 -3.35
C LYS A 53 4.13 -13.35 -4.48
N LYS A 54 2.85 -13.11 -4.14
CA LYS A 54 1.78 -13.09 -5.11
C LYS A 54 0.65 -12.20 -4.59
N ALA A 55 0.07 -11.41 -5.47
CA ALA A 55 -1.06 -10.55 -5.12
C ALA A 55 -2.13 -10.68 -6.19
N ASN A 56 -3.36 -10.98 -5.77
CA ASN A 56 -4.50 -11.12 -6.66
C ASN A 56 -5.53 -10.07 -6.33
N GLN A 57 -5.86 -9.22 -7.30
CA GLN A 57 -6.87 -8.18 -7.10
C GLN A 57 -8.25 -8.83 -6.92
N THR A 58 -8.95 -8.42 -5.85
CA THR A 58 -10.29 -8.94 -5.56
C THR A 58 -11.37 -7.92 -5.88
N THR A 59 -11.11 -6.63 -5.64
CA THR A 59 -12.06 -5.58 -5.95
C THR A 59 -11.33 -4.33 -6.42
N TRP A 60 -12.04 -3.48 -7.14
CA TRP A 60 -11.55 -2.16 -7.50
C TRP A 60 -12.73 -1.20 -7.56
N HIS A 61 -12.47 0.07 -7.31
CA HIS A 61 -13.48 1.11 -7.36
C HIS A 61 -12.83 2.42 -7.74
N VAL A 62 -13.42 3.12 -8.70
CA VAL A 62 -12.94 4.43 -9.13
C VAL A 62 -14.05 5.44 -8.82
N ASN A 63 -13.73 6.46 -8.06
CA ASN A 63 -14.68 7.51 -7.70
C ASN A 63 -14.15 8.85 -8.23
N ALA A 64 -14.79 9.36 -9.26
CA ALA A 64 -14.44 10.64 -9.85
C ALA A 64 -15.32 11.73 -9.25
N THR A 65 -14.70 12.73 -8.67
CA THR A 65 -15.40 13.87 -8.05
C THR A 65 -14.90 15.16 -8.67
N PRO A 66 -15.61 16.30 -8.47
CA PRO A 66 -15.10 17.59 -8.96
C PRO A 66 -13.73 17.96 -8.39
N THR A 67 -13.37 17.42 -7.22
CA THR A 67 -12.09 17.71 -6.57
C THR A 67 -10.99 16.72 -6.93
N GLY A 68 -11.30 15.68 -7.68
CA GLY A 68 -10.30 14.71 -8.12
C GLY A 68 -10.85 13.29 -8.23
N THR A 69 -9.96 12.38 -8.55
CA THR A 69 -10.30 10.95 -8.72
C THR A 69 -9.58 10.14 -7.66
N VAL A 70 -10.32 9.23 -7.03
CA VAL A 70 -9.81 8.32 -6.01
C VAL A 70 -9.99 6.89 -6.50
N ILE A 71 -8.94 6.09 -6.41
CA ILE A 71 -8.96 4.68 -6.81
C ILE A 71 -8.76 3.83 -5.57
N THR A 72 -9.67 2.89 -5.33
CA THR A 72 -9.55 1.93 -4.22
C THR A 72 -9.37 0.53 -4.80
N LEU A 73 -8.35 -0.17 -4.35
CA LEU A 73 -8.02 -1.52 -4.80
C LEU A 73 -7.83 -2.44 -3.60
N ALA A 74 -8.35 -3.65 -3.69
CA ALA A 74 -8.16 -4.65 -2.65
C ALA A 74 -7.54 -5.90 -3.27
N TYR A 75 -6.67 -6.55 -2.50
CA TYR A 75 -5.92 -7.72 -2.95
C TYR A 75 -5.90 -8.81 -1.90
N ASP A 76 -5.96 -10.06 -2.36
CA ASP A 76 -5.52 -11.20 -1.56
C ASP A 76 -4.03 -11.38 -1.84
N VAL A 77 -3.23 -11.47 -0.78
CA VAL A 77 -1.78 -11.47 -0.90
C VAL A 77 -1.19 -12.70 -0.24
N GLU A 78 -0.24 -13.33 -0.94
CA GLU A 78 0.59 -14.38 -0.37
C GLU A 78 1.96 -13.78 -0.09
N TYR A 79 2.31 -13.78 1.20
CA TYR A 79 3.62 -13.35 1.66
C TYR A 79 4.50 -14.56 1.89
N SER A 80 5.80 -14.35 2.06
CA SER A 80 6.71 -15.45 2.34
C SER A 80 6.39 -16.16 3.65
N GLU A 81 5.77 -15.48 4.62
CA GLU A 81 5.44 -16.05 5.93
C GLU A 81 3.97 -16.46 6.07
N GLY A 82 3.10 -16.12 5.12
CA GLY A 82 1.68 -16.46 5.20
C GLY A 82 0.83 -15.60 4.30
N LYS A 83 -0.45 -15.51 4.62
CA LYS A 83 -1.43 -14.83 3.77
C LYS A 83 -2.05 -13.64 4.48
N GLY A 84 -2.51 -12.70 3.67
CA GLY A 84 -3.23 -11.54 4.18
C GLY A 84 -4.01 -10.84 3.08
N THR A 85 -4.64 -9.74 3.45
CA THR A 85 -5.33 -8.88 2.50
C THR A 85 -4.78 -7.48 2.60
N GLU A 86 -4.74 -6.79 1.48
CA GLU A 86 -4.30 -5.39 1.43
C GLU A 86 -5.37 -4.55 0.77
N GLN A 87 -5.52 -3.32 1.23
CA GLN A 87 -6.38 -2.34 0.58
C GLN A 87 -5.56 -1.08 0.36
N PHE A 88 -5.61 -0.59 -0.87
CA PHE A 88 -4.90 0.62 -1.28
C PHE A 88 -5.91 1.68 -1.68
N VAL A 89 -5.69 2.91 -1.26
CA VAL A 89 -6.43 4.06 -1.76
C VAL A 89 -5.43 5.00 -2.39
N PHE A 90 -5.63 5.32 -3.67
CA PHE A 90 -4.77 6.23 -4.40
C PHE A 90 -5.53 7.50 -4.76
N GLN A 91 -4.88 8.64 -4.63
CA GLN A 91 -5.37 9.91 -5.15
C GLN A 91 -4.70 10.13 -6.49
N VAL A 92 -5.51 10.38 -7.52
CA VAL A 92 -4.94 10.66 -8.85
C VAL A 92 -4.59 12.13 -8.95
N ARG A 93 -3.33 12.42 -9.29
CA ARG A 93 -2.82 13.76 -9.46
C ARG A 93 -1.97 13.80 -10.72
N ARG A 94 -2.36 14.61 -11.69
CA ARG A 94 -1.60 14.76 -12.95
C ARG A 94 -1.23 13.42 -13.58
N ASP A 95 -2.23 12.57 -13.75
CA ASP A 95 -2.08 11.24 -14.36
C ASP A 95 -1.21 10.27 -13.55
N LYS A 96 -1.01 10.55 -12.26
CA LYS A 96 -0.29 9.64 -11.36
C LYS A 96 -1.20 9.22 -10.22
N ALA A 97 -1.15 7.93 -9.88
CA ALA A 97 -1.84 7.40 -8.72
C ALA A 97 -0.87 7.46 -7.54
N LEU A 98 -1.18 8.32 -6.57
CA LEU A 98 -0.33 8.52 -5.39
C LEU A 98 -0.99 7.88 -4.17
N LEU A 99 -0.24 7.14 -3.39
CA LEU A 99 -0.77 6.44 -2.23
C LEU A 99 -1.35 7.44 -1.23
N PHE A 100 -2.64 7.27 -0.92
CA PHE A 100 -3.36 8.10 0.02
C PHE A 100 -3.65 7.37 1.33
N ASN A 101 -3.93 6.06 1.25
CA ASN A 101 -4.17 5.23 2.42
C ASN A 101 -3.79 3.79 2.11
N TYR A 102 -3.38 3.05 3.15
CA TYR A 102 -2.97 1.66 3.04
C TYR A 102 -3.41 0.91 4.27
N ASN A 103 -4.06 -0.23 4.07
CA ASN A 103 -4.45 -1.13 5.15
C ASN A 103 -4.00 -2.55 4.81
N VAL A 104 -3.53 -3.25 5.82
CA VAL A 104 -3.18 -4.67 5.70
C VAL A 104 -3.81 -5.43 6.84
N ASN A 105 -4.31 -6.62 6.54
CA ASN A 105 -4.89 -7.49 7.54
C ASN A 105 -4.39 -8.91 7.34
N SER A 106 -3.91 -9.51 8.43
CA SER A 106 -3.43 -10.88 8.42
C SER A 106 -3.43 -11.41 9.85
N PRO A 107 -3.79 -12.68 10.06
CA PRO A 107 -3.67 -13.29 11.40
C PRO A 107 -2.25 -13.21 11.95
N LEU A 108 -1.24 -13.22 11.07
CA LEU A 108 0.17 -13.17 11.49
C LEU A 108 0.53 -11.87 12.19
N LEU A 109 -0.21 -10.78 11.93
CA LEU A 109 0.05 -9.51 12.60
C LEU A 109 -0.31 -9.58 14.09
N ILE A 110 -1.19 -10.50 14.47
CA ILE A 110 -1.62 -10.69 15.85
C ILE A 110 -0.83 -11.79 16.53
N THR A 111 -0.57 -12.89 15.80
CA THR A 111 0.00 -14.12 16.39
C THR A 111 1.53 -14.17 16.31
N LYS A 112 2.14 -13.36 15.48
CA LYS A 112 3.58 -13.26 15.34
C LYS A 112 4.08 -11.96 15.96
#